data_b5e179ed0aaed8c6d4eeece5383ebb65
#
_entry.id   b5e179ed0aaed8c6d4eeece5383ebb65
#
_cell.length_a   1.000
_cell.length_b   1.000
_cell.length_c   1.000
_cell.angle_alpha   90.00
_cell.angle_beta   90.00
_cell.angle_gamma   90.00
#
_symmetry.space_group_name_H-M   'P 1'
#
loop_
_entity.id
_entity.type
_entity.pdbx_description
1 polymer ?
#
loop_
_entity_poly.entity_id
_entity_poly.type
_entity_poly.pdbx_seq_one_letter_code
_entity_poly.pdbx_strand_id
1 'polypeptide(L)'
;MMNSDRYVVIKNEKSYLTFLDRLGDIHPHETYLICTNFRPKKLSEEEKKKMRSNGMFLTKHIRGADNCRVNPEIALQRAYELEVPFKALTYNKGKEDEFTVPQKAIVSFIACNPSNEMKVAMEHLKATNDILEELVCKANNEKSRTDLAHINTDFRSERMKNTRHKWVDFDIDLPKINTDNTREQAKSIIRDTFKNSKVIKKDPDGIIISTDGGFHILLNKDNIKDNPHKLNTELIKNLKQITEVKEATFKTGCALVPLPGSLQYGEFEILWEDL
;
A
#
# COMPACT_ATOMS: atom_id res chain seq x y z
N MET A 1 -8.34 7.85 -26.63
CA MET A 1 -9.71 7.66 -26.11
C MET A 1 -9.61 6.74 -24.93
N MET A 2 -9.91 7.20 -23.69
CA MET A 2 -9.99 6.32 -22.53
C MET A 2 -11.13 5.32 -22.79
N ASN A 3 -10.82 4.06 -22.65
CA ASN A 3 -11.80 2.98 -22.78
C ASN A 3 -12.79 3.11 -21.62
N SER A 4 -14.01 3.58 -21.88
CA SER A 4 -15.04 3.87 -20.86
C SER A 4 -15.49 2.64 -20.03
N ASP A 5 -15.01 1.45 -20.38
CA ASP A 5 -15.46 0.18 -19.81
C ASP A 5 -14.47 -0.45 -18.83
N ARG A 6 -13.42 0.28 -18.43
CA ARG A 6 -12.38 -0.20 -17.50
C ARG A 6 -12.19 0.75 -16.31
N TYR A 7 -11.77 0.18 -15.19
CA TYR A 7 -11.33 0.98 -14.04
C TYR A 7 -10.07 1.76 -14.41
N VAL A 8 -10.00 3.01 -13.97
CA VAL A 8 -8.80 3.85 -14.10
C VAL A 8 -8.00 3.72 -12.80
N VAL A 9 -6.78 3.24 -12.92
CA VAL A 9 -5.83 3.15 -11.79
C VAL A 9 -4.81 4.26 -11.88
N ILE A 10 -4.13 4.40 -13.02
CA ILE A 10 -3.12 5.45 -13.21
C ILE A 10 -3.74 6.66 -13.90
N LYS A 11 -3.66 7.81 -13.23
CA LYS A 11 -4.07 9.11 -13.76
C LYS A 11 -2.87 9.90 -14.29
N ASN A 12 -1.73 9.76 -13.62
CA ASN A 12 -0.53 10.54 -13.91
C ASN A 12 0.69 9.60 -13.95
N GLU A 13 1.02 9.14 -15.16
CA GLU A 13 2.15 8.23 -15.40
C GLU A 13 3.49 8.81 -14.92
N LYS A 14 3.70 10.11 -15.17
CA LYS A 14 4.95 10.77 -14.76
C LYS A 14 5.10 10.77 -13.25
N SER A 15 4.05 11.12 -12.51
CA SER A 15 4.05 11.08 -11.04
C SER A 15 4.31 9.67 -10.52
N TYR A 16 3.67 8.68 -11.11
CA TYR A 16 3.89 7.27 -10.77
C TYR A 16 5.34 6.81 -10.99
N LEU A 17 5.89 7.07 -12.18
CA LEU A 17 7.25 6.65 -12.52
C LEU A 17 8.32 7.36 -11.69
N THR A 18 8.18 8.68 -11.50
CA THR A 18 9.12 9.44 -10.67
C THR A 18 9.06 9.01 -9.20
N PHE A 19 7.89 8.62 -8.71
CA PHE A 19 7.78 8.04 -7.37
C PHE A 19 8.51 6.70 -7.24
N LEU A 20 8.38 5.80 -8.23
CA LEU A 20 9.12 4.54 -8.22
C LEU A 20 10.63 4.75 -8.24
N ASP A 21 11.11 5.71 -9.05
CA ASP A 21 12.53 6.09 -9.07
C ASP A 21 12.97 6.65 -7.71
N ARG A 22 12.14 7.44 -7.07
CA ARG A 22 12.37 8.01 -5.73
C ARG A 22 12.43 6.97 -4.62
N LEU A 23 11.66 5.88 -4.72
CA LEU A 23 11.78 4.75 -3.79
C LEU A 23 13.17 4.10 -3.85
N GLY A 24 13.84 4.21 -5.01
CA GLY A 24 15.23 3.83 -5.24
C GLY A 24 15.41 2.41 -5.77
N ASP A 25 16.69 2.04 -5.90
CA ASP A 25 17.08 0.76 -6.48
C ASP A 25 16.55 -0.43 -5.69
N ILE A 26 16.28 -1.50 -6.41
CA ILE A 26 15.91 -2.82 -5.86
C ILE A 26 17.01 -3.83 -6.22
N HIS A 27 17.27 -4.78 -5.32
CA HIS A 27 18.25 -5.83 -5.59
C HIS A 27 17.71 -6.87 -6.59
N PRO A 28 18.57 -7.66 -7.24
CA PRO A 28 18.12 -8.81 -8.02
C PRO A 28 17.18 -9.69 -7.18
N HIS A 29 16.09 -10.14 -7.80
CA HIS A 29 15.01 -10.93 -7.15
C HIS A 29 14.11 -10.16 -6.17
N GLU A 30 14.37 -8.89 -5.89
CA GLU A 30 13.42 -8.04 -5.18
C GLU A 30 12.34 -7.50 -6.14
N THR A 31 11.16 -7.26 -5.59
CA THR A 31 10.03 -6.66 -6.31
C THR A 31 9.30 -5.67 -5.43
N TYR A 32 8.75 -4.61 -6.06
CA TYR A 32 7.66 -3.84 -5.47
C TYR A 32 6.34 -4.54 -5.77
N LEU A 33 5.47 -4.62 -4.76
CA LEU A 33 4.11 -5.11 -4.91
C LEU A 33 3.18 -3.92 -5.09
N ILE A 34 2.44 -3.88 -6.20
CA ILE A 34 1.30 -2.98 -6.37
C ILE A 34 -0.01 -3.76 -6.31
N CYS A 35 -1.02 -3.17 -5.74
CA CYS A 35 -2.31 -3.83 -5.60
C CYS A 35 -3.47 -2.85 -5.63
N THR A 36 -4.64 -3.36 -5.93
CA THR A 36 -5.89 -2.61 -5.90
C THR A 36 -6.82 -3.22 -4.87
N ASN A 37 -7.39 -2.36 -4.03
CA ASN A 37 -8.28 -2.75 -2.94
C ASN A 37 -9.65 -2.13 -3.12
N PHE A 38 -10.66 -2.83 -2.64
CA PHE A 38 -11.97 -2.27 -2.38
C PHE A 38 -12.01 -1.51 -1.07
N ARG A 39 -12.46 -0.26 -1.11
CA ARG A 39 -12.66 0.60 0.05
C ARG A 39 -14.07 1.16 0.02
N PRO A 40 -15.00 0.67 0.86
CA PRO A 40 -16.40 1.09 0.83
C PRO A 40 -16.64 2.49 1.41
N LYS A 41 -15.60 3.23 1.78
CA LYS A 41 -15.69 4.52 2.49
C LYS A 41 -16.59 5.55 1.81
N LYS A 42 -16.61 5.57 0.48
CA LYS A 42 -17.41 6.51 -0.35
C LYS A 42 -18.70 5.89 -0.90
N LEU A 43 -19.02 4.66 -0.52
CA LEU A 43 -20.24 3.98 -0.94
C LEU A 43 -21.41 4.32 -0.03
N SER A 44 -22.63 4.32 -0.59
CA SER A 44 -23.87 4.36 0.19
C SER A 44 -24.05 3.08 1.00
N GLU A 45 -24.91 3.10 2.00
CA GLU A 45 -25.18 1.90 2.81
C GLU A 45 -25.82 0.77 1.97
N GLU A 46 -26.59 1.11 0.94
CA GLU A 46 -27.15 0.13 0.01
C GLU A 46 -26.07 -0.51 -0.86
N GLU A 47 -25.14 0.29 -1.42
CA GLU A 47 -23.98 -0.19 -2.18
C GLU A 47 -23.06 -1.09 -1.32
N LYS A 48 -22.82 -0.71 -0.06
CA LYS A 48 -22.03 -1.51 0.88
C LYS A 48 -22.65 -2.88 1.15
N LYS A 49 -23.98 -2.96 1.29
CA LYS A 49 -24.69 -4.23 1.49
C LYS A 49 -24.59 -5.17 0.29
N LYS A 50 -24.52 -4.60 -0.92
CA LYS A 50 -24.36 -5.39 -2.17
C LYS A 50 -22.93 -5.87 -2.37
N MET A 51 -21.94 -5.25 -1.74
CA MET A 51 -20.53 -5.61 -1.83
C MET A 51 -20.23 -6.85 -0.97
N ARG A 52 -19.79 -7.96 -1.60
CA ARG A 52 -19.60 -9.25 -0.93
C ARG A 52 -18.31 -9.36 -0.11
N SER A 53 -17.30 -8.55 -0.43
CA SER A 53 -16.01 -8.59 0.25
C SER A 53 -15.31 -7.23 0.21
N ASN A 54 -14.63 -6.91 1.31
CA ASN A 54 -13.64 -5.84 1.37
C ASN A 54 -12.26 -6.48 1.23
N GLY A 55 -11.33 -5.81 0.57
CA GLY A 55 -9.94 -6.24 0.56
C GLY A 55 -9.28 -6.22 -0.81
N MET A 56 -8.09 -6.75 -0.85
CA MET A 56 -7.26 -6.81 -2.04
C MET A 56 -7.87 -7.75 -3.08
N PHE A 57 -8.06 -7.30 -4.31
CA PHE A 57 -8.61 -8.13 -5.37
C PHE A 57 -7.64 -8.39 -6.53
N LEU A 58 -6.62 -7.56 -6.69
CA LEU A 58 -5.63 -7.75 -7.74
C LEU A 58 -4.26 -7.25 -7.29
N THR A 59 -3.24 -8.05 -7.58
CA THR A 59 -1.85 -7.73 -7.26
C THR A 59 -0.95 -7.91 -8.46
N LYS A 60 0.06 -7.07 -8.58
CA LYS A 60 1.12 -7.17 -9.59
C LYS A 60 2.48 -6.92 -8.96
N HIS A 61 3.50 -7.54 -9.51
CA HIS A 61 4.88 -7.41 -9.07
C HIS A 61 5.68 -6.64 -10.10
N ILE A 62 6.38 -5.60 -9.65
CA ILE A 62 7.30 -4.81 -10.46
C ILE A 62 8.71 -5.24 -10.09
N ARG A 63 9.39 -5.89 -11.03
CA ARG A 63 10.78 -6.33 -10.87
C ARG A 63 11.76 -5.25 -11.32
N GLY A 64 12.95 -5.25 -10.75
CA GLY A 64 14.06 -4.46 -11.26
C GLY A 64 14.54 -4.98 -12.61
N ALA A 65 15.13 -4.08 -13.38
CA ALA A 65 15.96 -4.44 -14.53
C ALA A 65 17.34 -4.98 -14.08
N ASP A 66 18.14 -5.42 -15.02
CA ASP A 66 19.50 -5.96 -14.75
C ASP A 66 20.40 -4.98 -13.98
N ASN A 67 20.16 -3.67 -14.13
CA ASN A 67 20.86 -2.61 -13.40
C ASN A 67 20.26 -2.29 -12.03
N CYS A 68 19.39 -3.11 -11.49
CA CYS A 68 18.68 -2.93 -10.22
C CYS A 68 17.72 -1.73 -10.18
N ARG A 69 17.42 -1.11 -11.30
CA ARG A 69 16.39 -0.07 -11.40
C ARG A 69 15.06 -0.65 -11.87
N VAL A 70 13.98 0.01 -11.49
CA VAL A 70 12.67 -0.32 -12.04
C VAL A 70 12.64 0.03 -13.54
N ASN A 71 12.24 -0.93 -14.38
CA ASN A 71 12.00 -0.66 -15.79
C ASN A 71 10.67 0.11 -15.95
N PRO A 72 10.68 1.36 -16.47
CA PRO A 72 9.47 2.18 -16.57
C PRO A 72 8.36 1.55 -17.42
N GLU A 73 8.71 0.90 -18.52
CA GLU A 73 7.73 0.27 -19.43
C GLU A 73 7.04 -0.91 -18.73
N ILE A 74 7.81 -1.75 -18.06
CA ILE A 74 7.26 -2.87 -17.27
C ILE A 74 6.41 -2.34 -16.12
N ALA A 75 6.86 -1.29 -15.44
CA ALA A 75 6.12 -0.69 -14.34
C ALA A 75 4.75 -0.15 -14.79
N LEU A 76 4.70 0.56 -15.92
CA LEU A 76 3.46 1.05 -16.50
C LEU A 76 2.57 -0.10 -16.96
N GLN A 77 3.13 -1.10 -17.65
CA GLN A 77 2.37 -2.28 -18.06
C GLN A 77 1.71 -2.95 -16.84
N ARG A 78 2.45 -3.16 -15.75
CA ARG A 78 1.91 -3.78 -14.52
C ARG A 78 0.83 -2.95 -13.87
N ALA A 79 0.96 -1.63 -13.88
CA ALA A 79 -0.07 -0.73 -13.38
C ALA A 79 -1.35 -0.79 -14.23
N TYR A 80 -1.23 -0.78 -15.56
CA TYR A 80 -2.36 -0.93 -16.46
C TYR A 80 -3.02 -2.32 -16.42
N GLU A 81 -2.29 -3.37 -16.04
CA GLU A 81 -2.88 -4.68 -15.78
C GLU A 81 -3.82 -4.69 -14.55
N LEU A 82 -3.76 -3.68 -13.69
CA LEU A 82 -4.73 -3.46 -12.61
C LEU A 82 -6.04 -2.81 -13.11
N GLU A 83 -6.03 -2.20 -14.30
CA GLU A 83 -7.18 -1.57 -14.93
C GLU A 83 -8.06 -2.62 -15.61
N VAL A 84 -8.73 -3.45 -14.81
CA VAL A 84 -9.62 -4.49 -15.33
C VAL A 84 -10.94 -3.90 -15.84
N PRO A 85 -11.63 -4.58 -16.77
CA PRO A 85 -12.96 -4.18 -17.20
C PRO A 85 -13.96 -4.16 -16.05
N PHE A 86 -14.92 -3.24 -16.05
CA PHE A 86 -15.98 -3.17 -15.03
C PHE A 86 -16.72 -4.51 -14.85
N LYS A 87 -16.91 -5.24 -15.95
CA LYS A 87 -17.51 -6.58 -15.91
C LYS A 87 -16.75 -7.61 -15.07
N ALA A 88 -15.44 -7.40 -14.84
CA ALA A 88 -14.65 -8.30 -14.00
C ALA A 88 -15.07 -8.22 -12.52
N LEU A 89 -15.58 -7.07 -12.09
CA LEU A 89 -15.99 -6.80 -10.72
C LEU A 89 -17.51 -6.61 -10.59
N THR A 90 -18.26 -7.37 -11.37
CA THR A 90 -19.72 -7.40 -11.32
C THR A 90 -20.17 -8.68 -10.63
N TYR A 91 -20.99 -8.51 -9.58
CA TYR A 91 -21.62 -9.59 -8.81
C TYR A 91 -23.01 -9.86 -9.34
N ASN A 92 -23.47 -11.11 -9.23
CA ASN A 92 -24.82 -11.55 -9.62
C ASN A 92 -25.16 -11.27 -11.08
N LYS A 93 -24.18 -11.45 -12.00
CA LYS A 93 -24.35 -11.18 -13.44
C LYS A 93 -25.63 -11.81 -14.00
N GLY A 94 -26.45 -10.99 -14.67
CA GLY A 94 -27.70 -11.43 -15.28
C GLY A 94 -28.84 -11.68 -14.30
N LYS A 95 -28.75 -11.15 -13.06
CA LYS A 95 -29.81 -11.21 -12.05
C LYS A 95 -30.31 -9.81 -11.70
N GLU A 96 -31.51 -9.73 -11.12
CA GLU A 96 -32.12 -8.44 -10.74
C GLU A 96 -31.27 -7.64 -9.72
N ASP A 97 -30.47 -8.33 -8.91
CA ASP A 97 -29.57 -7.76 -7.92
C ASP A 97 -28.14 -7.57 -8.44
N GLU A 98 -27.95 -7.48 -9.75
CA GLU A 98 -26.63 -7.24 -10.35
C GLU A 98 -26.01 -5.95 -9.80
N PHE A 99 -24.74 -6.04 -9.35
CA PHE A 99 -23.99 -4.93 -8.81
C PHE A 99 -22.58 -4.90 -9.37
N THR A 100 -22.24 -3.84 -10.08
CA THR A 100 -20.87 -3.55 -10.51
C THR A 100 -20.21 -2.62 -9.49
N VAL A 101 -19.03 -3.00 -9.00
CA VAL A 101 -18.28 -2.15 -8.07
C VAL A 101 -17.96 -0.81 -8.74
N PRO A 102 -18.38 0.32 -8.18
CA PRO A 102 -18.12 1.61 -8.81
C PRO A 102 -16.66 2.04 -8.64
N GLN A 103 -16.14 2.86 -9.57
CA GLN A 103 -14.79 3.42 -9.54
C GLN A 103 -14.45 4.07 -8.18
N LYS A 104 -15.43 4.74 -7.55
CA LYS A 104 -15.28 5.37 -6.22
C LYS A 104 -14.99 4.41 -5.06
N ALA A 105 -15.08 3.09 -5.28
CA ALA A 105 -14.71 2.09 -4.29
C ALA A 105 -13.26 1.56 -4.47
N ILE A 106 -12.57 1.97 -5.52
CA ILE A 106 -11.26 1.46 -5.89
C ILE A 106 -10.17 2.38 -5.35
N VAL A 107 -9.17 1.81 -4.69
CA VAL A 107 -7.94 2.48 -4.26
C VAL A 107 -6.75 1.59 -4.55
N SER A 108 -5.71 2.14 -5.15
CA SER A 108 -4.48 1.40 -5.43
C SER A 108 -3.39 1.73 -4.42
N PHE A 109 -2.55 0.75 -4.15
CA PHE A 109 -1.49 0.80 -3.15
C PHE A 109 -0.20 0.22 -3.70
N ILE A 110 0.91 0.61 -3.08
CA ILE A 110 2.22 0.04 -3.30
C ILE A 110 2.85 -0.34 -1.96
N ALA A 111 3.53 -1.49 -1.91
CA ALA A 111 4.45 -1.79 -0.83
C ALA A 111 5.73 -0.99 -1.06
N CYS A 112 5.97 0.03 -0.22
CA CYS A 112 7.13 0.92 -0.36
C CYS A 112 8.47 0.25 -0.06
N ASN A 113 8.45 -0.91 0.58
CA ASN A 113 9.61 -1.73 0.87
C ASN A 113 9.61 -2.96 -0.04
N PRO A 114 10.64 -3.16 -0.87
CA PRO A 114 10.68 -4.29 -1.79
C PRO A 114 10.91 -5.62 -1.05
N SER A 115 10.30 -6.69 -1.53
CA SER A 115 10.46 -8.04 -0.99
C SER A 115 11.20 -8.95 -1.98
N ASN A 116 11.98 -9.89 -1.45
CA ASN A 116 12.64 -10.92 -2.23
C ASN A 116 11.67 -12.07 -2.49
N GLU A 117 10.92 -11.98 -3.58
CA GLU A 117 9.85 -12.94 -3.90
C GLU A 117 10.37 -14.36 -4.17
N MET A 118 11.59 -14.51 -4.69
CA MET A 118 12.19 -15.84 -4.86
C MET A 118 12.41 -16.49 -3.49
N LYS A 119 12.97 -15.76 -2.55
CA LYS A 119 13.24 -16.27 -1.21
C LYS A 119 11.93 -16.57 -0.46
N VAL A 120 10.93 -15.67 -0.59
CA VAL A 120 9.57 -15.89 -0.06
C VAL A 120 8.98 -17.18 -0.62
N ALA A 121 9.04 -17.40 -1.94
CA ALA A 121 8.52 -18.60 -2.58
C ALA A 121 9.23 -19.86 -2.12
N MET A 122 10.56 -19.82 -2.00
CA MET A 122 11.37 -20.97 -1.53
C MET A 122 11.05 -21.33 -0.07
N GLU A 123 10.94 -20.35 0.80
CA GLU A 123 10.62 -20.59 2.21
C GLU A 123 9.17 -21.07 2.37
N HIS A 124 8.26 -20.52 1.58
CA HIS A 124 6.87 -21.00 1.56
C HIS A 124 6.74 -22.44 1.06
N LEU A 125 7.50 -22.82 0.02
CA LEU A 125 7.53 -24.22 -0.45
C LEU A 125 8.06 -25.16 0.62
N LYS A 126 9.11 -24.79 1.36
CA LYS A 126 9.60 -25.58 2.49
C LYS A 126 8.54 -25.76 3.56
N ALA A 127 7.94 -24.65 4.02
CA ALA A 127 6.88 -24.71 5.03
C ALA A 127 5.68 -25.55 4.56
N THR A 128 5.32 -25.46 3.27
CA THR A 128 4.24 -26.27 2.69
C THR A 128 4.62 -27.76 2.67
N ASN A 129 5.87 -28.10 2.32
CA ASN A 129 6.35 -29.49 2.35
C ASN A 129 6.35 -30.05 3.79
N ASP A 130 6.83 -29.26 4.76
CA ASP A 130 6.83 -29.67 6.16
C ASP A 130 5.40 -29.97 6.66
N ILE A 131 4.42 -29.12 6.28
CA ILE A 131 3.00 -29.35 6.59
C ILE A 131 2.47 -30.60 5.89
N LEU A 132 2.81 -30.82 4.62
CA LEU A 132 2.40 -32.00 3.87
C LEU A 132 2.99 -33.28 4.45
N GLU A 133 4.27 -33.28 4.82
CA GLU A 133 4.92 -34.39 5.51
C GLU A 133 4.22 -34.71 6.85
N GLU A 134 3.93 -33.66 7.63
CA GLU A 134 3.19 -33.81 8.88
C GLU A 134 1.78 -34.36 8.67
N LEU A 135 1.07 -33.89 7.63
CA LEU A 135 -0.25 -34.40 7.25
C LEU A 135 -0.19 -35.87 6.80
N VAL A 136 0.81 -36.24 6.00
CA VAL A 136 1.01 -37.64 5.58
C VAL A 136 1.32 -38.52 6.78
N CYS A 137 2.16 -38.08 7.72
CA CYS A 137 2.47 -38.78 8.95
C CYS A 137 1.26 -38.87 9.89
N LYS A 138 0.40 -37.84 9.93
CA LYS A 138 -0.81 -37.78 10.74
C LYS A 138 -2.04 -38.39 10.07
N ALA A 139 -2.02 -38.68 8.76
CA ALA A 139 -3.14 -39.30 8.04
C ALA A 139 -3.52 -40.69 8.61
N ASN A 140 -2.66 -41.27 9.46
CA ASN A 140 -2.95 -42.44 10.25
C ASN A 140 -3.71 -42.13 11.56
N ASN A 141 -3.95 -40.84 11.90
CA ASN A 141 -4.66 -40.44 13.13
C ASN A 141 -5.54 -39.17 12.85
N GLU A 142 -6.79 -39.35 12.81
CA GLU A 142 -7.98 -38.54 12.56
C GLU A 142 -8.07 -37.05 13.00
N LYS A 143 -7.07 -36.19 12.85
CA LYS A 143 -7.25 -34.75 13.16
C LYS A 143 -6.42 -33.81 12.25
N SER A 144 -6.83 -33.58 10.97
CA SER A 144 -6.02 -32.77 10.05
C SER A 144 -6.70 -31.58 9.36
N ARG A 145 -7.88 -31.11 9.81
CA ARG A 145 -8.56 -29.99 9.13
C ARG A 145 -8.06 -28.59 9.46
N THR A 146 -7.25 -28.42 10.50
CA THR A 146 -6.80 -27.12 11.00
C THR A 146 -5.55 -26.57 10.29
N ASP A 147 -4.74 -27.42 9.70
CA ASP A 147 -3.37 -27.06 9.29
C ASP A 147 -3.30 -26.35 7.92
N LEU A 148 -4.23 -26.62 7.00
CA LEU A 148 -4.26 -25.97 5.68
C LEU A 148 -4.58 -24.46 5.73
N ALA A 149 -5.28 -24.00 6.77
CA ALA A 149 -5.57 -22.59 6.95
C ALA A 149 -4.30 -21.75 7.27
N HIS A 150 -3.25 -22.38 7.80
CA HIS A 150 -1.99 -21.72 8.15
C HIS A 150 -1.12 -21.41 6.93
N ILE A 151 -1.25 -22.13 5.82
CA ILE A 151 -0.43 -21.95 4.61
C ILE A 151 -0.48 -20.48 4.10
N ASN A 152 -1.65 -19.86 4.05
CA ASN A 152 -1.80 -18.48 3.63
C ASN A 152 -1.25 -17.46 4.66
N THR A 153 -1.30 -17.80 5.93
CA THR A 153 -0.76 -16.97 7.01
C THR A 153 0.76 -17.00 6.98
N ASP A 154 1.34 -18.17 6.73
CA ASP A 154 2.78 -18.37 6.64
C ASP A 154 3.37 -17.62 5.44
N PHE A 155 2.70 -17.59 4.28
CA PHE A 155 3.16 -16.82 3.12
C PHE A 155 3.31 -15.32 3.43
N ARG A 156 2.35 -14.73 4.15
CA ARG A 156 2.44 -13.32 4.58
C ARG A 156 3.58 -13.09 5.56
N SER A 157 3.76 -14.00 6.50
CA SER A 157 4.85 -13.97 7.48
C SER A 157 6.21 -14.04 6.79
N GLU A 158 6.39 -14.96 5.84
CA GLU A 158 7.62 -15.11 5.08
C GLU A 158 7.94 -13.89 4.22
N ARG A 159 6.92 -13.28 3.60
CA ARG A 159 7.09 -12.01 2.89
C ARG A 159 7.59 -10.91 3.82
N MET A 160 7.03 -10.78 5.03
CA MET A 160 7.48 -9.78 6.01
C MET A 160 8.94 -9.99 6.41
N LYS A 161 9.35 -11.24 6.65
CA LYS A 161 10.75 -11.58 6.99
C LYS A 161 11.73 -11.28 5.86
N ASN A 162 11.29 -11.41 4.61
CA ASN A 162 12.11 -11.25 3.41
C ASN A 162 11.93 -9.88 2.71
N THR A 163 11.37 -8.92 3.42
CA THR A 163 11.22 -7.53 2.98
C THR A 163 12.39 -6.69 3.48
N ARG A 164 12.98 -5.91 2.58
CA ARG A 164 14.01 -4.94 2.95
C ARG A 164 13.36 -3.69 3.54
N HIS A 165 13.58 -3.47 4.83
CA HIS A 165 13.00 -2.35 5.57
C HIS A 165 13.80 -1.05 5.33
N LYS A 166 13.59 -0.41 4.19
CA LYS A 166 14.18 0.90 3.86
C LYS A 166 13.34 2.07 4.40
N TRP A 167 12.02 1.96 4.26
CA TRP A 167 11.09 3.01 4.59
C TRP A 167 10.24 2.68 5.82
N VAL A 168 10.04 3.65 6.67
CA VAL A 168 9.05 3.64 7.76
C VAL A 168 7.92 4.56 7.34
N ASP A 169 6.69 4.06 7.33
CA ASP A 169 5.48 4.80 6.98
C ASP A 169 4.80 5.35 8.23
N PHE A 170 4.63 6.66 8.29
CA PHE A 170 3.80 7.35 9.26
C PHE A 170 2.47 7.70 8.57
N ASP A 171 1.41 7.01 8.97
CA ASP A 171 0.06 7.15 8.43
C ASP A 171 -0.75 8.07 9.34
N ILE A 172 -1.14 9.24 8.81
CA ILE A 172 -1.81 10.31 9.56
C ILE A 172 -3.19 10.56 8.95
N ASP A 173 -4.22 10.12 9.66
CA ASP A 173 -5.60 10.42 9.35
C ASP A 173 -6.02 11.74 9.97
N LEU A 174 -6.40 12.69 9.11
CA LEU A 174 -6.95 13.96 9.52
C LEU A 174 -8.45 13.99 9.24
N PRO A 175 -9.26 14.57 10.12
CA PRO A 175 -10.65 14.84 9.78
C PRO A 175 -10.67 15.78 8.58
N LYS A 176 -11.62 15.60 7.69
CA LYS A 176 -11.75 16.28 6.39
C LYS A 176 -11.05 17.63 6.34
N ILE A 177 -9.84 17.63 5.80
CA ILE A 177 -9.13 18.87 5.48
C ILE A 177 -9.86 19.47 4.27
N ASN A 178 -10.82 20.32 4.54
CA ASN A 178 -11.75 20.84 3.52
C ASN A 178 -11.16 21.99 2.71
N THR A 179 -9.94 22.47 3.02
CA THR A 179 -9.33 23.60 2.30
C THR A 179 -7.86 23.28 1.96
N ASP A 180 -7.45 23.70 0.77
CA ASP A 180 -6.05 23.60 0.33
C ASP A 180 -5.09 24.27 1.32
N ASN A 181 -5.51 25.39 1.92
CA ASN A 181 -4.73 26.11 2.92
C ASN A 181 -4.40 25.25 4.15
N THR A 182 -5.38 24.49 4.68
CA THR A 182 -5.15 23.61 5.83
C THR A 182 -4.21 22.45 5.46
N ARG A 183 -4.27 21.96 4.22
CA ARG A 183 -3.34 20.93 3.73
C ARG A 183 -1.91 21.45 3.66
N GLU A 184 -1.69 22.62 3.12
CA GLU A 184 -0.36 23.22 3.03
C GLU A 184 0.20 23.59 4.42
N GLN A 185 -0.62 24.05 5.33
CA GLN A 185 -0.23 24.26 6.73
C GLN A 185 0.17 22.94 7.41
N ALA A 186 -0.59 21.85 7.19
CA ALA A 186 -0.25 20.54 7.73
C ALA A 186 1.09 20.02 7.17
N LYS A 187 1.34 20.17 5.87
CA LYS A 187 2.63 19.82 5.26
C LYS A 187 3.79 20.63 5.83
N SER A 188 3.60 21.93 6.03
CA SER A 188 4.61 22.79 6.69
C SER A 188 4.94 22.27 8.08
N ILE A 189 3.94 21.97 8.90
CA ILE A 189 4.13 21.41 10.25
C ILE A 189 4.81 20.04 10.20
N ILE A 190 4.45 19.18 9.23
CA ILE A 190 5.13 17.90 9.04
C ILE A 190 6.62 18.15 8.78
N ARG A 191 6.97 18.97 7.79
CA ARG A 191 8.36 19.30 7.46
C ARG A 191 9.12 19.88 8.65
N ASP A 192 8.52 20.84 9.33
CA ASP A 192 9.13 21.49 10.49
C ASP A 192 9.36 20.48 11.64
N THR A 193 8.40 19.59 11.87
CA THR A 193 8.53 18.53 12.87
C THR A 193 9.70 17.61 12.56
N PHE A 194 9.78 17.13 11.31
CA PHE A 194 10.87 16.24 10.89
C PHE A 194 12.24 16.94 10.92
N LYS A 195 12.31 18.19 10.47
CA LYS A 195 13.55 18.98 10.46
C LYS A 195 14.09 19.28 11.85
N ASN A 196 13.20 19.50 12.83
CA ASN A 196 13.56 19.95 14.17
C ASN A 196 13.59 18.82 15.21
N SER A 197 13.09 17.63 14.89
CA SER A 197 13.06 16.52 15.84
C SER A 197 14.45 16.00 16.15
N LYS A 198 14.70 15.78 17.45
CA LYS A 198 15.93 15.16 17.93
C LYS A 198 16.03 13.67 17.63
N VAL A 199 14.91 13.05 17.26
CA VAL A 199 14.80 11.62 16.94
C VAL A 199 15.37 11.29 15.55
N ILE A 200 15.53 12.32 14.70
CA ILE A 200 15.98 12.15 13.32
C ILE A 200 17.37 12.76 13.09
N LYS A 201 18.02 12.31 12.02
CA LYS A 201 19.25 12.94 11.50
C LYS A 201 18.88 14.30 10.89
N LYS A 202 19.86 15.18 10.80
CA LYS A 202 19.73 16.44 10.08
C LYS A 202 19.49 16.12 8.59
N ASP A 203 18.62 16.89 7.95
CA ASP A 203 18.24 16.74 6.54
C ASP A 203 17.74 15.30 6.22
N PRO A 204 16.59 14.90 6.75
CA PRO A 204 16.08 13.56 6.61
C PRO A 204 15.65 13.25 5.17
N ASP A 205 16.02 12.06 4.68
CA ASP A 205 15.54 11.50 3.43
C ASP A 205 14.12 10.97 3.63
N GLY A 206 13.14 11.64 3.04
CA GLY A 206 11.73 11.29 3.22
C GLY A 206 10.83 11.77 2.08
N ILE A 207 9.60 11.24 2.07
CA ILE A 207 8.57 11.50 1.07
C ILE A 207 7.25 11.76 1.78
N ILE A 208 6.51 12.78 1.37
CA ILE A 208 5.13 13.03 1.81
C ILE A 208 4.19 12.61 0.69
N ILE A 209 3.24 11.74 0.99
CA ILE A 209 2.17 11.30 0.08
C ILE A 209 0.86 11.89 0.58
N SER A 210 0.20 12.69 -0.26
CA SER A 210 -1.09 13.32 0.04
C SER A 210 -2.24 12.43 -0.40
N THR A 211 -3.20 12.18 0.50
CA THR A 211 -4.38 11.35 0.28
C THR A 211 -5.67 12.12 0.57
N ASP A 212 -6.83 11.59 0.17
CA ASP A 212 -8.14 12.21 0.52
C ASP A 212 -8.35 12.34 2.04
N GLY A 213 -7.78 11.42 2.84
CA GLY A 213 -7.97 11.36 4.29
C GLY A 213 -6.85 11.95 5.14
N GLY A 214 -5.72 12.35 4.55
CA GLY A 214 -4.56 12.81 5.31
C GLY A 214 -3.24 12.64 4.56
N PHE A 215 -2.23 12.12 5.26
CA PHE A 215 -0.88 11.96 4.71
C PHE A 215 -0.26 10.63 5.10
N HIS A 216 0.54 10.07 4.19
CA HIS A 216 1.56 9.08 4.52
C HIS A 216 2.93 9.74 4.40
N ILE A 217 3.78 9.58 5.40
CA ILE A 217 5.15 10.08 5.37
C ILE A 217 6.10 8.88 5.41
N LEU A 218 6.79 8.66 4.30
CA LEU A 218 7.85 7.67 4.21
C LEU A 218 9.16 8.31 4.67
N LEU A 219 9.72 7.81 5.75
CA LEU A 219 11.02 8.22 6.24
C LEU A 219 12.02 7.09 6.06
N ASN A 220 13.18 7.38 5.48
CA ASN A 220 14.25 6.41 5.40
C ASN A 220 14.65 5.98 6.82
N LYS A 221 14.62 4.67 7.07
CA LYS A 221 14.90 4.08 8.39
C LYS A 221 16.25 4.51 8.96
N ASP A 222 17.25 4.66 8.09
CA ASP A 222 18.60 5.05 8.49
C ASP A 222 18.68 6.50 9.03
N ASN A 223 17.64 7.30 8.82
CA ASN A 223 17.52 8.63 9.37
C ASN A 223 16.98 8.66 10.81
N ILE A 224 16.41 7.56 11.28
CA ILE A 224 15.84 7.45 12.63
C ILE A 224 16.96 7.08 13.61
N LYS A 225 17.21 7.94 14.60
CA LYS A 225 18.24 7.75 15.64
C LYS A 225 17.72 7.08 16.90
N ASP A 226 16.40 7.19 17.14
CA ASP A 226 15.76 6.75 18.36
C ASP A 226 14.38 6.15 18.01
N ASN A 227 13.58 5.86 19.01
CA ASN A 227 12.28 5.25 18.87
C ASN A 227 11.31 6.10 18.01
N PRO A 228 10.79 5.57 16.88
CA PRO A 228 9.86 6.26 16.00
C PRO A 228 8.54 6.66 16.69
N HIS A 229 8.16 6.04 17.81
CA HIS A 229 7.01 6.47 18.62
C HIS A 229 7.14 7.90 19.15
N LYS A 230 8.36 8.33 19.49
CA LYS A 230 8.59 9.71 19.95
C LYS A 230 8.29 10.70 18.83
N LEU A 231 8.75 10.40 17.60
CA LEU A 231 8.50 11.23 16.43
C LEU A 231 6.99 11.29 16.13
N ASN A 232 6.30 10.15 16.17
CA ASN A 232 4.86 10.10 15.97
C ASN A 232 4.11 10.95 17.01
N THR A 233 4.54 10.92 18.26
CA THR A 233 3.96 11.75 19.34
C THR A 233 4.20 13.24 19.12
N GLU A 234 5.41 13.64 18.69
CA GLU A 234 5.75 15.03 18.34
C GLU A 234 4.86 15.52 17.18
N LEU A 235 4.72 14.69 16.15
CA LEU A 235 3.92 14.98 14.96
C LEU A 235 2.44 15.20 15.30
N ILE A 236 1.84 14.31 16.09
CA ILE A 236 0.47 14.43 16.57
C ILE A 236 0.30 15.74 17.38
N LYS A 237 1.22 16.02 18.28
CA LYS A 237 1.16 17.22 19.13
C LYS A 237 1.19 18.50 18.28
N ASN A 238 2.05 18.54 17.27
CA ASN A 238 2.21 19.73 16.44
C ASN A 238 1.02 19.92 15.48
N LEU A 239 0.51 18.83 14.87
CA LEU A 239 -0.66 18.88 13.99
C LEU A 239 -1.95 19.27 14.72
N LYS A 240 -2.10 18.89 16.00
CA LYS A 240 -3.25 19.30 16.84
C LYS A 240 -3.39 20.80 17.05
N GLN A 241 -2.36 21.58 16.70
CA GLN A 241 -2.43 23.05 16.77
C GLN A 241 -3.29 23.66 15.66
N ILE A 242 -3.46 22.94 14.54
CA ILE A 242 -4.21 23.46 13.36
C ILE A 242 -5.44 22.62 13.01
N THR A 243 -5.46 21.36 13.40
CA THR A 243 -6.57 20.46 13.08
C THR A 243 -6.69 19.34 14.11
N GLU A 244 -7.86 18.72 14.18
CA GLU A 244 -8.03 17.47 14.90
C GLU A 244 -7.27 16.35 14.19
N VAL A 245 -6.46 15.57 14.89
CA VAL A 245 -5.83 14.36 14.39
C VAL A 245 -6.66 13.18 14.84
N LYS A 246 -7.27 12.49 13.89
CA LYS A 246 -8.14 11.36 14.17
C LYS A 246 -7.35 10.13 14.58
N GLU A 247 -6.33 9.82 13.80
CA GLU A 247 -5.43 8.71 14.05
C GLU A 247 -4.04 9.04 13.50
N ALA A 248 -2.99 8.56 14.16
CA ALA A 248 -1.65 8.56 13.63
C ALA A 248 -0.95 7.30 14.07
N THR A 249 -0.55 6.49 13.11
CA THR A 249 0.15 5.23 13.32
C THR A 249 1.45 5.23 12.53
N PHE A 250 2.39 4.35 12.88
CA PHE A 250 3.53 4.10 12.01
C PHE A 250 3.69 2.60 11.77
N LYS A 251 4.21 2.28 10.60
CA LYS A 251 4.37 0.90 10.14
C LYS A 251 5.79 0.70 9.63
N THR A 252 6.36 -0.42 10.00
CA THR A 252 7.62 -0.91 9.45
C THR A 252 7.35 -2.17 8.63
N GLY A 253 8.22 -2.50 7.70
CA GLY A 253 8.06 -3.72 6.91
C GLY A 253 7.25 -3.53 5.63
N CYS A 254 6.31 -4.44 5.36
CA CYS A 254 5.46 -4.42 4.18
C CYS A 254 4.32 -3.39 4.28
N ALA A 255 4.63 -2.13 4.62
CA ALA A 255 3.65 -1.07 4.63
C ALA A 255 3.10 -0.83 3.21
N LEU A 256 1.78 -0.91 3.06
CA LEU A 256 1.08 -0.52 1.85
C LEU A 256 0.69 0.95 1.96
N VAL A 257 1.23 1.77 1.09
CA VAL A 257 0.87 3.18 0.97
C VAL A 257 0.05 3.42 -0.29
N PRO A 258 -0.85 4.42 -0.31
CA PRO A 258 -1.56 4.78 -1.53
C PRO A 258 -0.59 5.07 -2.67
N LEU A 259 -0.90 4.55 -3.87
CA LEU A 259 -0.02 4.60 -5.03
C LEU A 259 -0.01 6.02 -5.65
N PRO A 260 1.10 6.79 -5.59
CA PRO A 260 1.17 8.10 -6.25
C PRO A 260 0.93 8.01 -7.75
N GLY A 261 0.29 9.05 -8.29
CA GLY A 261 -0.16 9.09 -9.70
C GLY A 261 -1.43 8.29 -9.96
N SER A 262 -1.99 7.60 -8.95
CA SER A 262 -3.28 6.90 -9.06
C SER A 262 -4.45 7.74 -8.58
N LEU A 263 -5.68 7.26 -8.88
CA LEU A 263 -6.91 7.85 -8.36
C LEU A 263 -7.37 7.13 -7.10
N GLN A 264 -7.58 7.89 -6.03
CA GLN A 264 -8.26 7.43 -4.84
C GLN A 264 -9.76 7.75 -4.96
N TYR A 265 -10.59 6.74 -4.84
CA TYR A 265 -12.06 6.86 -4.96
C TYR A 265 -12.55 7.43 -6.31
N GLY A 266 -11.73 7.33 -7.37
CA GLY A 266 -12.06 7.80 -8.70
C GLY A 266 -11.98 9.32 -8.92
N GLU A 267 -11.68 10.10 -7.89
CA GLU A 267 -11.72 11.56 -7.90
C GLU A 267 -10.42 12.20 -7.44
N PHE A 268 -9.85 11.73 -6.35
CA PHE A 268 -8.67 12.33 -5.74
C PHE A 268 -7.39 11.72 -6.31
N GLU A 269 -6.57 12.54 -7.00
CA GLU A 269 -5.24 12.12 -7.43
C GLU A 269 -4.28 12.06 -6.24
N ILE A 270 -3.62 10.92 -6.06
CA ILE A 270 -2.59 10.74 -5.05
C ILE A 270 -1.33 11.46 -5.51
N LEU A 271 -0.96 12.51 -4.79
CA LEU A 271 0.22 13.33 -5.04
C LEU A 271 1.33 12.98 -4.06
N TRP A 272 2.58 13.27 -4.45
CA TRP A 272 3.73 13.12 -3.57
C TRP A 272 4.75 14.24 -3.79
N GLU A 273 5.59 14.47 -2.79
CA GLU A 273 6.68 15.44 -2.77
C GLU A 273 7.76 15.01 -1.79
N ASP A 274 8.96 15.55 -1.92
CA ASP A 274 10.03 15.33 -0.94
C ASP A 274 9.71 16.03 0.40
N LEU A 275 10.17 15.41 1.49
CA LEU A 275 9.97 15.87 2.87
C LEU A 275 10.70 17.18 3.15
#